data_fa4692ec5dceeaa37182d4baf52d68ba
#
_entry.id   fa4692ec5dceeaa37182d4baf52d68ba
#
_cell.length_a   1.000
_cell.length_b   1.000
_cell.length_c   1.000
_cell.angle_alpha   90.00
_cell.angle_beta   90.00
_cell.angle_gamma   90.00
#
_symmetry.space_group_name_H-M   'P 1'
#
loop_
_entity.id
_entity.type
_entity.pdbx_description
1 polymer ?
#
loop_
_entity_poly.entity_id
_entity_poly.type
_entity_poly.pdbx_seq_one_letter_code
_entity_poly.pdbx_strand_id
1 'polypeptide(L)'
;MSLLKNKRRISLRQLKYGNSETRVAVTILFFVICSWNAPAQENIRFRVACWNTENLFDTHHDSLKNDYEFLPNAMRHWNYNRYKKKLSDIARVITAIGEWNAPALIGLCEVENDTVLRDLTHRSPLQELDYRYVMTDSPDLRGIDVALLYQRDLFKLLSSRSISIPMFRQHRPTRDLLHVNGLLLTGDTLDVFVCHLPSRSGGAKESEPYRLHAAQILRTEVDSVLHTRLHPQVIIMGDFNDYPNNKSIRKILEAEAPPIRSDSLDIATHPATSPSSLSPLKLYHLLARKAKTANFGSYKYHGEWGLLDHLIVSGTLLNTSGNFFTHEEKAKVCQLPFLLTDDKKYGGKEPFRTYKGMKYQGGFSDHLPIYTDFELVLP
;
A
#
# COMPACT_ATOMS: atom_id res chain seq x y z
N MET A 1 14.54 51.14 -34.29
CA MET A 1 15.98 51.08 -34.03
C MET A 1 16.24 49.68 -33.54
N SER A 2 16.47 48.76 -34.39
CA SER A 2 17.66 48.26 -35.06
C SER A 2 18.79 47.87 -34.09
N LEU A 3 18.92 46.56 -33.82
CA LEU A 3 20.20 45.88 -33.54
C LEU A 3 20.07 44.43 -33.97
N LEU A 4 20.39 44.21 -35.16
CA LEU A 4 21.17 43.23 -35.93
C LEU A 4 21.52 41.90 -35.26
N LYS A 5 20.88 40.87 -35.86
CA LYS A 5 21.28 39.46 -35.88
C LYS A 5 22.62 39.30 -36.61
N ASN A 6 23.59 38.67 -35.96
CA ASN A 6 24.75 38.14 -36.66
C ASN A 6 24.82 36.61 -36.45
N LYS A 7 24.14 35.86 -37.32
CA LYS A 7 24.32 34.42 -37.49
C LYS A 7 25.52 34.18 -38.41
N ARG A 8 26.67 33.84 -37.87
CA ARG A 8 27.76 33.27 -38.66
C ARG A 8 27.38 31.86 -39.11
N ARG A 9 27.05 31.69 -40.37
CA ARG A 9 26.97 30.38 -41.05
C ARG A 9 28.41 29.88 -41.20
N ILE A 10 28.78 28.83 -40.45
CA ILE A 10 30.02 28.10 -40.72
C ILE A 10 29.75 27.23 -41.94
N SER A 11 30.51 27.50 -43.03
CA SER A 11 30.39 26.78 -44.29
C SER A 11 31.02 25.41 -44.18
N LEU A 12 30.26 24.36 -44.48
CA LEU A 12 30.68 22.94 -44.52
C LEU A 12 31.80 22.64 -45.54
N ARG A 13 32.35 23.61 -46.25
CA ARG A 13 33.41 23.43 -47.22
C ARG A 13 34.84 23.39 -46.68
N GLN A 14 35.05 23.75 -45.39
CA GLN A 14 36.39 23.77 -44.79
C GLN A 14 36.79 22.47 -44.06
N LEU A 15 35.93 21.46 -44.06
CA LEU A 15 36.23 20.16 -43.41
C LEU A 15 36.91 19.11 -44.30
N LYS A 16 37.34 19.50 -45.53
CA LYS A 16 37.90 18.54 -46.51
C LYS A 16 39.41 18.26 -46.40
N TYR A 17 40.14 18.99 -45.55
CA TYR A 17 41.61 18.81 -45.41
C TYR A 17 42.03 18.85 -43.93
N GLY A 18 41.60 17.89 -43.15
CA GLY A 18 42.15 17.62 -41.82
C GLY A 18 42.99 16.34 -41.86
N ASN A 19 44.19 16.38 -41.28
CA ASN A 19 45.07 15.22 -41.14
C ASN A 19 44.37 14.10 -40.37
N SER A 20 44.80 12.84 -40.54
CA SER A 20 44.19 11.64 -39.94
C SER A 20 43.95 11.75 -38.41
N GLU A 21 44.86 12.43 -37.70
CA GLU A 21 44.79 12.68 -36.27
C GLU A 21 43.62 13.59 -35.88
N THR A 22 43.29 14.62 -36.67
CA THR A 22 42.15 15.50 -36.45
C THR A 22 40.81 14.79 -36.64
N ARG A 23 40.75 13.81 -37.58
CA ARG A 23 39.55 12.98 -37.80
C ARG A 23 39.31 12.01 -36.65
N VAL A 24 40.35 11.42 -36.08
CA VAL A 24 40.25 10.53 -34.92
C VAL A 24 39.80 11.32 -33.68
N ALA A 25 40.36 12.50 -33.43
CA ALA A 25 39.97 13.37 -32.33
C ALA A 25 38.48 13.84 -32.39
N VAL A 26 38.02 14.22 -33.60
CA VAL A 26 36.60 14.62 -33.82
C VAL A 26 35.66 13.43 -33.68
N THR A 27 36.05 12.25 -34.14
CA THR A 27 35.26 11.02 -33.98
C THR A 27 35.17 10.59 -32.51
N ILE A 28 36.27 10.64 -31.76
CA ILE A 28 36.31 10.32 -30.33
C ILE A 28 35.48 11.34 -29.56
N LEU A 29 35.58 12.63 -29.88
CA LEU A 29 34.77 13.67 -29.25
C LEU A 29 33.26 13.49 -29.50
N PHE A 30 32.89 13.08 -30.71
CA PHE A 30 31.49 12.78 -31.05
C PHE A 30 30.98 11.54 -30.30
N PHE A 31 31.80 10.48 -30.17
CA PHE A 31 31.45 9.31 -29.35
C PHE A 31 31.33 9.61 -27.85
N VAL A 32 32.22 10.45 -27.32
CA VAL A 32 32.17 10.86 -25.91
C VAL A 32 30.92 11.74 -25.63
N ILE A 33 30.55 12.64 -26.55
CA ILE A 33 29.34 13.47 -26.42
C ILE A 33 28.05 12.63 -26.57
N CYS A 34 28.06 11.62 -27.46
CA CYS A 34 26.90 10.71 -27.60
C CYS A 34 26.74 9.74 -26.44
N SER A 35 27.83 9.33 -25.76
CA SER A 35 27.74 8.48 -24.58
C SER A 35 27.29 9.23 -23.31
N TRP A 36 27.34 10.56 -23.30
CA TRP A 36 26.83 11.36 -22.16
C TRP A 36 25.32 11.70 -22.25
N ASN A 37 24.68 11.38 -23.38
CA ASN A 37 23.24 11.61 -23.58
C ASN A 37 22.42 10.31 -23.59
N ALA A 38 22.92 9.21 -23.05
CA ALA A 38 22.04 8.12 -22.71
C ALA A 38 21.11 8.65 -21.58
N PRO A 39 19.80 8.76 -21.79
CA PRO A 39 18.91 9.14 -20.70
C PRO A 39 19.15 8.12 -19.58
N ALA A 40 19.55 8.60 -18.41
CA ALA A 40 19.58 7.75 -17.24
C ALA A 40 18.16 7.20 -17.08
N GLN A 41 18.01 5.89 -17.10
CA GLN A 41 16.72 5.24 -16.89
C GLN A 41 16.18 5.72 -15.53
N GLU A 42 15.12 6.50 -15.55
CA GLU A 42 14.59 7.13 -14.36
C GLU A 42 13.77 6.10 -13.58
N ASN A 43 14.32 5.64 -12.47
CA ASN A 43 13.63 4.73 -11.57
C ASN A 43 12.81 5.57 -10.58
N ILE A 44 11.51 5.51 -10.71
CA ILE A 44 10.58 6.17 -9.80
C ILE A 44 10.24 5.21 -8.65
N ARG A 45 10.42 5.68 -7.41
CA ARG A 45 9.95 4.95 -6.24
C ARG A 45 8.43 5.08 -6.13
N PHE A 46 7.72 3.97 -6.28
CA PHE A 46 6.28 3.87 -6.15
C PHE A 46 5.95 3.19 -4.81
N ARG A 47 5.67 3.97 -3.76
CA ARG A 47 5.35 3.44 -2.43
C ARG A 47 3.88 3.09 -2.33
N VAL A 48 3.60 1.86 -1.88
CA VAL A 48 2.26 1.37 -1.53
C VAL A 48 2.21 1.16 -0.03
N ALA A 49 1.22 1.75 0.64
CA ALA A 49 1.01 1.62 2.07
C ALA A 49 -0.40 1.12 2.38
N CYS A 50 -0.57 0.50 3.55
CA CYS A 50 -1.87 0.12 4.07
C CYS A 50 -1.93 0.38 5.58
N TRP A 51 -3.10 0.85 6.05
CA TRP A 51 -3.27 1.18 7.46
C TRP A 51 -4.72 1.08 7.91
N ASN A 52 -4.96 0.36 9.01
CA ASN A 52 -6.20 0.47 9.77
C ASN A 52 -6.11 1.73 10.65
N THR A 53 -7.02 2.67 10.43
CA THR A 53 -7.00 4.00 11.07
C THR A 53 -7.62 4.03 12.45
N GLU A 54 -8.12 2.93 12.99
CA GLU A 54 -8.85 2.85 14.25
C GLU A 54 -10.04 3.83 14.29
N ASN A 55 -11.14 3.47 13.60
CA ASN A 55 -12.42 4.17 13.64
C ASN A 55 -12.31 5.67 13.27
N LEU A 56 -12.03 5.95 12.02
CA LEU A 56 -12.06 7.32 11.48
C LEU A 56 -13.50 7.74 11.18
N PHE A 57 -14.19 8.24 12.20
CA PHE A 57 -15.57 8.74 12.14
C PHE A 57 -15.59 10.27 12.13
N ASP A 58 -16.63 10.85 11.54
CA ASP A 58 -16.98 12.24 11.78
C ASP A 58 -17.74 12.41 13.12
N THR A 59 -18.52 13.46 13.30
CA THR A 59 -19.24 13.73 14.55
C THR A 59 -20.76 13.76 14.37
N HIS A 60 -21.23 13.28 13.22
CA HIS A 60 -22.64 13.26 12.84
C HIS A 60 -23.14 11.82 12.79
N HIS A 61 -24.37 11.60 13.26
CA HIS A 61 -24.98 10.28 13.22
C HIS A 61 -25.47 9.93 11.82
N ASP A 62 -25.08 8.75 11.33
CA ASP A 62 -25.73 8.11 10.19
C ASP A 62 -26.90 7.25 10.68
N SER A 63 -28.11 7.65 10.30
CA SER A 63 -29.35 6.99 10.71
C SER A 63 -29.47 5.51 10.32
N LEU A 64 -28.64 5.06 9.37
CA LEU A 64 -28.62 3.67 8.88
C LEU A 64 -27.54 2.83 9.58
N LYS A 65 -26.71 3.43 10.44
CA LYS A 65 -25.56 2.79 11.08
C LYS A 65 -25.65 2.87 12.61
N ASN A 66 -24.87 2.03 13.26
CA ASN A 66 -24.72 2.00 14.72
C ASN A 66 -23.40 2.67 15.13
N ASP A 67 -23.29 3.95 14.86
CA ASP A 67 -22.14 4.82 15.11
C ASP A 67 -22.25 5.65 16.40
N TYR A 68 -23.27 5.37 17.21
CA TYR A 68 -23.61 6.14 18.42
C TYR A 68 -22.43 6.37 19.37
N GLU A 69 -21.43 5.46 19.40
CA GLU A 69 -20.25 5.63 20.24
C GLU A 69 -19.38 6.81 19.83
N PHE A 70 -19.47 7.24 18.55
CA PHE A 70 -18.64 8.28 17.92
C PHE A 70 -19.36 9.63 17.82
N LEU A 71 -20.30 9.90 18.75
CA LEU A 71 -21.00 11.18 18.85
C LEU A 71 -20.45 12.03 20.00
N PRO A 72 -20.58 13.37 19.95
CA PRO A 72 -20.07 14.27 20.98
C PRO A 72 -20.63 13.98 22.38
N ASN A 73 -21.90 13.58 22.48
CA ASN A 73 -22.60 13.29 23.74
C ASN A 73 -22.51 11.81 24.16
N ALA A 74 -21.83 10.96 23.38
CA ALA A 74 -21.63 9.55 23.70
C ALA A 74 -20.51 9.35 24.74
N MET A 75 -20.39 8.11 25.25
CA MET A 75 -19.38 7.77 26.27
C MET A 75 -17.93 8.02 25.82
N ARG A 76 -17.65 7.94 24.52
CA ARG A 76 -16.32 8.26 23.95
C ARG A 76 -16.09 9.76 23.86
N HIS A 77 -17.13 10.60 23.98
CA HIS A 77 -17.06 12.05 23.78
C HIS A 77 -16.31 12.43 22.50
N TRP A 78 -16.64 11.76 21.37
CA TRP A 78 -16.04 12.02 20.08
C TRP A 78 -16.55 13.33 19.51
N ASN A 79 -15.79 14.40 19.69
CA ASN A 79 -16.17 15.75 19.31
C ASN A 79 -15.32 16.28 18.14
N TYR A 80 -15.70 17.42 17.60
CA TYR A 80 -15.06 18.05 16.47
C TYR A 80 -13.54 18.25 16.66
N ASN A 81 -13.08 18.63 17.87
CA ASN A 81 -11.65 18.83 18.12
C ASN A 81 -10.86 17.52 18.03
N ARG A 82 -11.42 16.40 18.53
CA ARG A 82 -10.82 15.07 18.42
C ARG A 82 -10.83 14.57 17.00
N TYR A 83 -11.92 14.80 16.27
CA TYR A 83 -12.03 14.51 14.85
C TYR A 83 -10.96 15.26 14.03
N LYS A 84 -10.86 16.58 14.18
CA LYS A 84 -9.84 17.40 13.48
C LYS A 84 -8.42 16.96 13.83
N LYS A 85 -8.18 16.64 15.11
CA LYS A 85 -6.88 16.08 15.52
C LYS A 85 -6.60 14.76 14.81
N LYS A 86 -7.57 13.85 14.76
CA LYS A 86 -7.43 12.55 14.09
C LYS A 86 -7.09 12.71 12.62
N LEU A 87 -7.76 13.60 11.88
CA LEU A 87 -7.44 13.92 10.49
C LEU A 87 -6.00 14.41 10.34
N SER A 88 -5.57 15.33 11.22
CA SER A 88 -4.19 15.85 11.22
C SER A 88 -3.16 14.78 11.57
N ASP A 89 -3.48 13.90 12.50
CA ASP A 89 -2.63 12.77 12.88
C ASP A 89 -2.47 11.78 11.73
N ILE A 90 -3.55 11.45 11.02
CA ILE A 90 -3.50 10.57 9.84
C ILE A 90 -2.66 11.23 8.74
N ALA A 91 -2.88 12.50 8.46
CA ALA A 91 -2.09 13.26 7.48
C ALA A 91 -0.59 13.24 7.83
N ARG A 92 -0.24 13.45 9.12
CA ARG A 92 1.13 13.36 9.62
C ARG A 92 1.76 11.99 9.39
N VAL A 93 1.01 10.91 9.63
CA VAL A 93 1.50 9.53 9.43
C VAL A 93 1.75 9.27 7.96
N ILE A 94 0.80 9.62 7.08
CA ILE A 94 0.92 9.44 5.63
C ILE A 94 2.13 10.20 5.09
N THR A 95 2.29 11.48 5.49
CA THR A 95 3.46 12.29 5.10
C THR A 95 4.77 11.67 5.59
N ALA A 96 4.80 11.19 6.83
CA ALA A 96 6.01 10.59 7.41
C ALA A 96 6.36 9.24 6.74
N ILE A 97 5.37 8.42 6.37
CA ILE A 97 5.59 7.20 5.58
C ILE A 97 6.18 7.56 4.21
N GLY A 98 5.74 8.65 3.61
CA GLY A 98 6.22 9.12 2.30
C GLY A 98 7.70 9.47 2.30
N GLU A 99 8.24 9.95 3.43
CA GLU A 99 9.59 10.54 3.51
C GLU A 99 9.71 11.77 2.59
N TRP A 100 10.39 11.65 1.44
CA TRP A 100 10.58 12.73 0.48
C TRP A 100 9.48 12.82 -0.58
N ASN A 101 8.77 11.71 -0.86
CA ASN A 101 7.72 11.63 -1.86
C ASN A 101 6.47 10.98 -1.26
N ALA A 102 5.32 11.57 -1.52
CA ALA A 102 4.04 11.00 -1.07
C ALA A 102 3.91 9.53 -1.53
N PRO A 103 3.37 8.61 -0.68
CA PRO A 103 3.04 7.28 -1.14
C PRO A 103 2.10 7.33 -2.34
N ALA A 104 2.37 6.52 -3.38
CA ALA A 104 1.55 6.50 -4.59
C ALA A 104 0.14 5.95 -4.33
N LEU A 105 0.05 4.91 -3.48
CA LEU A 105 -1.21 4.27 -3.09
C LEU A 105 -1.26 4.06 -1.58
N ILE A 106 -2.43 4.30 -0.97
CA ILE A 106 -2.65 4.06 0.46
C ILE A 106 -4.02 3.41 0.64
N GLY A 107 -4.03 2.14 1.03
CA GLY A 107 -5.23 1.45 1.49
C GLY A 107 -5.55 1.84 2.94
N LEU A 108 -6.76 2.29 3.19
CA LEU A 108 -7.24 2.62 4.54
C LEU A 108 -8.37 1.68 4.94
N CYS A 109 -8.35 1.25 6.20
CA CYS A 109 -9.45 0.51 6.82
C CYS A 109 -10.05 1.33 7.96
N GLU A 110 -11.30 1.05 8.31
CA GLU A 110 -12.08 1.73 9.34
C GLU A 110 -12.32 3.22 9.03
N VAL A 111 -12.68 3.51 7.81
CA VAL A 111 -13.13 4.83 7.34
C VAL A 111 -14.65 4.83 7.29
N GLU A 112 -15.28 5.87 7.82
CA GLU A 112 -16.74 5.91 7.92
C GLU A 112 -17.42 6.19 6.56
N ASN A 113 -17.09 7.32 5.92
CA ASN A 113 -17.86 7.80 4.78
C ASN A 113 -17.04 8.75 3.88
N ASP A 114 -17.66 9.18 2.77
CA ASP A 114 -17.09 10.15 1.82
C ASP A 114 -16.71 11.49 2.47
N THR A 115 -17.52 11.96 3.42
CA THR A 115 -17.26 13.23 4.12
C THR A 115 -15.93 13.19 4.86
N VAL A 116 -15.65 12.09 5.53
CA VAL A 116 -14.40 11.87 6.27
C VAL A 116 -13.19 11.88 5.33
N LEU A 117 -13.28 11.20 4.19
CA LEU A 117 -12.21 11.18 3.20
C LEU A 117 -12.01 12.53 2.51
N ARG A 118 -13.10 13.23 2.21
CA ARG A 118 -13.02 14.59 1.69
C ARG A 118 -12.37 15.55 2.69
N ASP A 119 -12.72 15.44 3.96
CA ASP A 119 -12.10 16.25 5.01
C ASP A 119 -10.62 15.89 5.19
N LEU A 120 -10.26 14.60 5.11
CA LEU A 120 -8.88 14.15 5.16
C LEU A 120 -8.06 14.69 3.99
N THR A 121 -8.58 14.61 2.77
CA THR A 121 -7.80 14.96 1.56
C THR A 121 -7.82 16.44 1.22
N HIS A 122 -8.87 17.20 1.61
CA HIS A 122 -9.04 18.59 1.21
C HIS A 122 -9.06 19.60 2.37
N ARG A 123 -9.18 19.14 3.63
CA ARG A 123 -9.32 20.01 4.83
C ARG A 123 -8.38 19.64 5.96
N SER A 124 -7.44 18.75 5.72
CA SER A 124 -6.34 18.41 6.62
C SER A 124 -5.01 18.83 5.98
N PRO A 125 -3.87 18.72 6.68
CA PRO A 125 -2.56 18.94 6.06
C PRO A 125 -2.27 18.06 4.85
N LEU A 126 -3.03 16.98 4.62
CA LEU A 126 -2.89 16.11 3.46
C LEU A 126 -3.32 16.79 2.14
N GLN A 127 -4.04 17.90 2.21
CA GLN A 127 -4.45 18.68 1.01
C GLN A 127 -3.27 19.09 0.12
N GLU A 128 -2.11 19.34 0.71
CA GLU A 128 -0.89 19.70 -0.01
C GLU A 128 -0.35 18.59 -0.91
N LEU A 129 -0.81 17.35 -0.71
CA LEU A 129 -0.38 16.18 -1.45
C LEU A 129 -1.36 15.77 -2.57
N ASP A 130 -2.44 16.52 -2.79
CA ASP A 130 -3.47 16.34 -3.84
C ASP A 130 -3.94 14.90 -4.07
N TYR A 131 -4.14 14.13 -3.00
CA TYR A 131 -4.67 12.78 -3.11
C TYR A 131 -6.10 12.77 -3.66
N ARG A 132 -6.36 11.82 -4.55
CA ARG A 132 -7.70 11.37 -4.90
C ARG A 132 -8.01 10.08 -4.16
N TYR A 133 -9.28 9.73 -4.05
CA TYR A 133 -9.69 8.50 -3.36
C TYR A 133 -10.88 7.83 -4.04
N VAL A 134 -11.02 6.55 -3.73
CA VAL A 134 -12.23 5.74 -3.93
C VAL A 134 -12.46 4.93 -2.66
N MET A 135 -13.73 4.61 -2.36
CA MET A 135 -14.10 3.82 -1.18
C MET A 135 -15.28 2.91 -1.47
N THR A 136 -15.51 1.95 -0.58
CA THR A 136 -16.75 1.17 -0.53
C THR A 136 -17.85 1.96 0.21
N ASP A 137 -19.09 1.51 0.04
CA ASP A 137 -20.24 1.87 0.87
C ASP A 137 -20.92 0.56 1.21
N SER A 138 -20.51 -0.04 2.31
CA SER A 138 -20.84 -1.42 2.66
C SER A 138 -21.95 -1.51 3.69
N PRO A 139 -22.62 -2.68 3.77
CA PRO A 139 -23.69 -2.89 4.75
C PRO A 139 -23.22 -3.13 6.18
N ASP A 140 -21.95 -2.89 6.50
CA ASP A 140 -21.45 -3.01 7.88
C ASP A 140 -22.25 -2.12 8.83
N LEU A 141 -22.74 -2.72 9.91
CA LEU A 141 -23.64 -2.02 10.84
C LEU A 141 -22.95 -0.91 11.64
N ARG A 142 -21.62 -0.96 11.82
CA ARG A 142 -20.88 0.11 12.49
C ARG A 142 -20.69 1.33 11.60
N GLY A 143 -20.87 1.16 10.28
CA GLY A 143 -20.61 2.21 9.30
C GLY A 143 -19.11 2.41 9.04
N ILE A 144 -18.34 1.35 8.93
CA ILE A 144 -16.94 1.44 8.56
C ILE A 144 -16.71 0.76 7.22
N ASP A 145 -15.82 1.33 6.46
CA ASP A 145 -15.50 0.94 5.09
C ASP A 145 -13.99 0.86 4.87
N VAL A 146 -13.63 0.52 3.63
CA VAL A 146 -12.26 0.56 3.14
C VAL A 146 -12.13 1.58 2.01
N ALA A 147 -10.96 2.19 1.90
CA ALA A 147 -10.70 3.19 0.89
C ALA A 147 -9.29 3.02 0.30
N LEU A 148 -9.10 3.54 -0.91
CA LEU A 148 -7.81 3.71 -1.55
C LEU A 148 -7.58 5.17 -1.88
N LEU A 149 -6.54 5.78 -1.29
CA LEU A 149 -6.00 7.06 -1.70
C LEU A 149 -4.94 6.83 -2.77
N TYR A 150 -4.87 7.69 -3.79
CA TYR A 150 -3.91 7.54 -4.88
C TYR A 150 -3.41 8.88 -5.42
N GLN A 151 -2.16 8.89 -5.90
CA GLN A 151 -1.52 10.01 -6.60
C GLN A 151 -1.81 9.91 -8.09
N ARG A 152 -2.51 10.90 -8.66
CA ARG A 152 -2.93 10.89 -10.08
C ARG A 152 -1.78 10.83 -11.06
N ASP A 153 -0.66 11.43 -10.70
CA ASP A 153 0.52 11.49 -11.57
C ASP A 153 1.24 10.14 -11.68
N LEU A 154 1.00 9.22 -10.75
CA LEU A 154 1.61 7.88 -10.71
C LEU A 154 0.61 6.75 -11.03
N PHE A 155 -0.68 6.98 -10.79
CA PHE A 155 -1.72 5.98 -10.95
C PHE A 155 -3.00 6.63 -11.51
N LYS A 156 -3.31 6.34 -12.77
CA LYS A 156 -4.53 6.81 -13.42
C LYS A 156 -5.66 5.82 -13.17
N LEU A 157 -6.64 6.19 -12.35
CA LEU A 157 -7.82 5.36 -12.09
C LEU A 157 -8.55 5.05 -13.40
N LEU A 158 -8.81 3.77 -13.68
CA LEU A 158 -9.61 3.29 -14.79
C LEU A 158 -11.01 2.86 -14.32
N SER A 159 -11.08 2.09 -13.23
CA SER A 159 -12.34 1.65 -12.64
C SER A 159 -12.17 1.31 -11.16
N SER A 160 -13.28 1.38 -10.42
CA SER A 160 -13.38 0.87 -9.05
C SER A 160 -14.73 0.20 -8.85
N ARG A 161 -14.77 -0.83 -8.00
CA ARG A 161 -16.02 -1.49 -7.62
C ARG A 161 -15.96 -2.01 -6.19
N SER A 162 -17.10 -1.95 -5.52
CA SER A 162 -17.36 -2.62 -4.27
C SER A 162 -17.76 -4.07 -4.56
N ILE A 163 -17.17 -5.02 -3.87
CA ILE A 163 -17.47 -6.46 -3.99
C ILE A 163 -18.12 -6.88 -2.69
N SER A 164 -19.40 -7.15 -2.75
CA SER A 164 -20.16 -7.53 -1.58
C SER A 164 -19.77 -8.90 -1.06
N ILE A 165 -19.68 -9.02 0.27
CA ILE A 165 -19.53 -10.28 0.97
C ILE A 165 -20.93 -10.71 1.46
N PRO A 166 -21.58 -11.68 0.81
CA PRO A 166 -22.89 -12.15 1.23
C PRO A 166 -22.90 -12.66 2.67
N MET A 167 -24.00 -12.46 3.37
CA MET A 167 -24.14 -12.98 4.74
C MET A 167 -23.94 -14.50 4.77
N PHE A 168 -23.15 -14.93 5.75
CA PHE A 168 -22.84 -16.34 5.97
C PHE A 168 -23.33 -16.76 7.37
N ARG A 169 -24.15 -17.82 7.45
CA ARG A 169 -24.68 -18.39 8.70
C ARG A 169 -25.34 -17.37 9.64
N GLN A 170 -26.20 -16.49 9.12
CA GLN A 170 -26.89 -15.45 9.90
C GLN A 170 -25.93 -14.50 10.67
N HIS A 171 -24.68 -14.40 10.23
CA HIS A 171 -23.75 -13.42 10.76
C HIS A 171 -24.17 -12.01 10.33
N ARG A 172 -23.71 -10.99 11.09
CA ARG A 172 -23.93 -9.58 10.72
C ARG A 172 -23.35 -9.28 9.35
N PRO A 173 -23.94 -8.36 8.60
CA PRO A 173 -23.31 -7.80 7.41
C PRO A 173 -21.90 -7.30 7.73
N THR A 174 -21.01 -7.41 6.77
CA THR A 174 -19.61 -7.00 6.92
C THR A 174 -19.21 -6.04 5.80
N ARG A 175 -17.99 -5.51 5.90
CA ARG A 175 -17.43 -4.62 4.88
C ARG A 175 -17.27 -5.35 3.56
N ASP A 176 -17.55 -4.64 2.49
CA ASP A 176 -17.25 -5.06 1.15
C ASP A 176 -15.73 -5.03 0.90
N LEU A 177 -15.28 -5.72 -0.14
CA LEU A 177 -13.91 -5.60 -0.64
C LEU A 177 -13.88 -4.50 -1.70
N LEU A 178 -12.87 -3.65 -1.68
CA LEU A 178 -12.66 -2.64 -2.72
C LEU A 178 -11.71 -3.19 -3.78
N HIS A 179 -12.15 -3.28 -5.03
CA HIS A 179 -11.29 -3.56 -6.17
C HIS A 179 -11.11 -2.30 -7.02
N VAL A 180 -9.88 -1.91 -7.25
CA VAL A 180 -9.49 -0.74 -8.05
C VAL A 180 -8.55 -1.17 -9.15
N ASN A 181 -8.85 -0.76 -10.37
CA ASN A 181 -7.98 -0.95 -11.52
C ASN A 181 -7.48 0.40 -12.03
N GLY A 182 -6.20 0.51 -12.30
CA GLY A 182 -5.59 1.73 -12.81
C GLY A 182 -4.41 1.49 -13.71
N LEU A 183 -4.00 2.54 -14.42
CA LEU A 183 -2.88 2.54 -15.35
C LEU A 183 -1.66 3.19 -14.69
N LEU A 184 -0.52 2.50 -14.75
CA LEU A 184 0.77 3.01 -14.35
C LEU A 184 1.42 3.84 -15.45
N LEU A 185 2.46 4.61 -15.12
CA LEU A 185 3.25 5.37 -16.10
C LEU A 185 3.97 4.48 -17.13
N THR A 186 4.18 3.20 -16.82
CA THR A 186 4.73 2.21 -17.75
C THR A 186 3.75 1.80 -18.85
N GLY A 187 2.46 2.19 -18.74
CA GLY A 187 1.39 1.71 -19.62
C GLY A 187 0.77 0.39 -19.16
N ASP A 188 1.30 -0.24 -18.12
CA ASP A 188 0.74 -1.45 -17.54
C ASP A 188 -0.48 -1.15 -16.66
N THR A 189 -1.39 -2.12 -16.55
CA THR A 189 -2.52 -2.05 -15.61
C THR A 189 -2.16 -2.69 -14.29
N LEU A 190 -2.56 -2.04 -13.19
CA LEU A 190 -2.43 -2.54 -11.82
C LEU A 190 -3.82 -2.73 -11.22
N ASP A 191 -4.09 -3.92 -10.71
CA ASP A 191 -5.31 -4.24 -9.97
C ASP A 191 -5.00 -4.26 -8.45
N VAL A 192 -5.73 -3.48 -7.68
CA VAL A 192 -5.51 -3.30 -6.24
C VAL A 192 -6.78 -3.71 -5.49
N PHE A 193 -6.63 -4.61 -4.52
CA PHE A 193 -7.70 -4.99 -3.61
C PHE A 193 -7.40 -4.44 -2.22
N VAL A 194 -8.35 -3.68 -1.65
CA VAL A 194 -8.30 -3.23 -0.25
C VAL A 194 -9.36 -3.98 0.54
N CYS A 195 -8.94 -4.60 1.66
CA CYS A 195 -9.76 -5.54 2.39
C CYS A 195 -9.77 -5.20 3.88
N HIS A 196 -10.93 -5.40 4.53
CA HIS A 196 -11.01 -5.44 5.98
C HIS A 196 -11.90 -6.62 6.40
N LEU A 197 -11.29 -7.78 6.63
CA LEU A 197 -12.03 -9.02 6.90
C LEU A 197 -12.69 -9.01 8.29
N PRO A 198 -13.68 -9.89 8.54
CA PRO A 198 -14.38 -9.97 9.81
C PRO A 198 -13.44 -10.11 11.01
N SER A 199 -13.71 -9.33 12.06
CA SER A 199 -12.87 -9.28 13.26
C SER A 199 -12.88 -10.61 14.03
N ARG A 200 -11.91 -10.76 14.95
CA ARG A 200 -11.80 -11.90 15.88
C ARG A 200 -12.74 -11.76 17.10
N SER A 201 -13.68 -10.82 17.06
CA SER A 201 -14.66 -10.60 18.11
C SER A 201 -15.48 -11.86 18.38
N GLY A 202 -15.71 -12.17 19.65
CA GLY A 202 -16.38 -13.40 20.06
C GLY A 202 -15.49 -14.64 20.08
N GLY A 203 -14.22 -14.52 19.71
CA GLY A 203 -13.24 -15.61 19.67
C GLY A 203 -12.66 -15.85 18.30
N ALA A 204 -11.36 -16.20 18.26
CA ALA A 204 -10.64 -16.39 17.00
C ALA A 204 -11.16 -17.61 16.21
N LYS A 205 -11.56 -18.69 16.91
CA LYS A 205 -12.09 -19.92 16.30
C LYS A 205 -13.54 -19.73 15.84
N GLU A 206 -14.33 -19.10 16.66
CA GLU A 206 -15.76 -18.84 16.44
C GLU A 206 -15.97 -17.92 15.23
N SER A 207 -15.10 -16.95 15.04
CA SER A 207 -15.14 -16.01 13.94
C SER A 207 -14.38 -16.48 12.68
N GLU A 208 -13.54 -17.53 12.76
CA GLU A 208 -12.76 -18.05 11.61
C GLU A 208 -13.64 -18.33 10.37
N PRO A 209 -14.81 -19.00 10.47
CA PRO A 209 -15.62 -19.31 9.28
C PRO A 209 -16.00 -18.06 8.46
N TYR A 210 -16.20 -16.91 9.10
CA TYR A 210 -16.57 -15.67 8.42
C TYR A 210 -15.38 -15.07 7.66
N ARG A 211 -14.16 -15.15 8.24
CA ARG A 211 -12.93 -14.75 7.53
C ARG A 211 -12.60 -15.67 6.37
N LEU A 212 -12.82 -16.98 6.53
CA LEU A 212 -12.64 -17.95 5.43
C LEU A 212 -13.61 -17.66 4.27
N HIS A 213 -14.88 -17.36 4.58
CA HIS A 213 -15.87 -17.00 3.57
C HIS A 213 -15.48 -15.73 2.81
N ALA A 214 -15.09 -14.67 3.52
CA ALA A 214 -14.62 -13.43 2.91
C ALA A 214 -13.35 -13.64 2.05
N ALA A 215 -12.41 -14.43 2.55
CA ALA A 215 -11.19 -14.77 1.83
C ALA A 215 -11.49 -15.60 0.56
N GLN A 216 -12.51 -16.48 0.57
CA GLN A 216 -12.93 -17.24 -0.60
C GLN A 216 -13.49 -16.33 -1.71
N ILE A 217 -14.29 -15.32 -1.34
CA ILE A 217 -14.80 -14.33 -2.29
C ILE A 217 -13.65 -13.53 -2.88
N LEU A 218 -12.74 -13.03 -2.02
CA LEU A 218 -11.54 -12.34 -2.46
C LEU A 218 -10.71 -13.20 -3.43
N ARG A 219 -10.51 -14.49 -3.10
CA ARG A 219 -9.77 -15.41 -3.97
C ARG A 219 -10.42 -15.56 -5.33
N THR A 220 -11.73 -15.74 -5.39
CA THR A 220 -12.47 -15.85 -6.65
C THR A 220 -12.30 -14.62 -7.54
N GLU A 221 -12.36 -13.43 -6.95
CA GLU A 221 -12.19 -12.16 -7.67
C GLU A 221 -10.75 -11.97 -8.16
N VAL A 222 -9.78 -12.31 -7.31
CA VAL A 222 -8.36 -12.26 -7.67
C VAL A 222 -8.04 -13.26 -8.76
N ASP A 223 -8.55 -14.49 -8.69
CA ASP A 223 -8.35 -15.50 -9.73
C ASP A 223 -8.92 -15.05 -11.08
N SER A 224 -10.08 -14.40 -11.07
CA SER A 224 -10.64 -13.81 -12.29
C SER A 224 -9.66 -12.81 -12.93
N VAL A 225 -9.05 -11.93 -12.13
CA VAL A 225 -8.03 -10.97 -12.62
C VAL A 225 -6.80 -11.70 -13.12
N LEU A 226 -6.25 -12.63 -12.33
CA LEU A 226 -5.04 -13.38 -12.67
C LEU A 226 -5.15 -14.14 -14.00
N HIS A 227 -6.35 -14.65 -14.33
CA HIS A 227 -6.58 -15.43 -15.56
C HIS A 227 -7.03 -14.59 -16.76
N THR A 228 -7.56 -13.38 -16.53
CA THR A 228 -8.05 -12.52 -17.64
C THR A 228 -7.01 -11.51 -18.10
N ARG A 229 -6.06 -11.12 -17.25
CA ARG A 229 -4.98 -10.19 -17.62
C ARG A 229 -3.85 -10.95 -18.32
N LEU A 230 -3.30 -10.37 -19.38
CA LEU A 230 -2.12 -10.92 -20.05
C LEU A 230 -0.87 -10.88 -19.14
N HIS A 231 -0.70 -9.79 -18.43
CA HIS A 231 0.34 -9.58 -17.42
C HIS A 231 -0.30 -9.15 -16.10
N PRO A 232 -0.77 -10.11 -15.28
CA PRO A 232 -1.54 -9.78 -14.08
C PRO A 232 -0.64 -9.15 -13.02
N GLN A 233 -0.81 -7.86 -12.78
CA GLN A 233 -0.18 -7.11 -11.69
C GLN A 233 -1.24 -6.87 -10.62
N VAL A 234 -1.17 -7.62 -9.52
CA VAL A 234 -2.17 -7.60 -8.45
C VAL A 234 -1.52 -7.29 -7.12
N ILE A 235 -2.08 -6.31 -6.40
CA ILE A 235 -1.76 -6.01 -5.01
C ILE A 235 -3.02 -6.23 -4.17
N ILE A 236 -2.89 -7.00 -3.09
CA ILE A 236 -3.92 -7.18 -2.09
C ILE A 236 -3.39 -6.65 -0.78
N MET A 237 -4.14 -5.74 -0.14
CA MET A 237 -3.73 -5.13 1.12
C MET A 237 -4.93 -4.91 2.05
N GLY A 238 -4.66 -4.81 3.35
CA GLY A 238 -5.70 -4.55 4.33
C GLY A 238 -5.47 -5.24 5.66
N ASP A 239 -6.43 -5.02 6.57
CA ASP A 239 -6.55 -5.75 7.83
C ASP A 239 -7.37 -7.02 7.62
N PHE A 240 -6.71 -8.16 7.69
CA PHE A 240 -7.35 -9.46 7.50
C PHE A 240 -7.85 -10.07 8.80
N ASN A 241 -7.57 -9.43 9.94
CA ASN A 241 -7.90 -9.98 11.25
C ASN A 241 -7.43 -11.43 11.48
N ASP A 242 -6.48 -11.88 10.68
CA ASP A 242 -5.82 -13.20 10.76
C ASP A 242 -4.31 -13.03 10.61
N TYR A 243 -3.53 -14.00 11.06
CA TYR A 243 -2.08 -14.02 10.90
C TYR A 243 -1.67 -14.66 9.57
N PRO A 244 -0.44 -14.45 9.07
CA PRO A 244 0.02 -15.01 7.79
C PRO A 244 -0.06 -16.54 7.70
N ASN A 245 -0.06 -17.24 8.83
CA ASN A 245 -0.17 -18.70 8.90
C ASN A 245 -1.61 -19.20 9.08
N ASN A 246 -2.61 -18.33 9.22
CA ASN A 246 -4.00 -18.73 9.34
C ASN A 246 -4.56 -19.24 7.99
N LYS A 247 -5.65 -20.00 8.06
CA LYS A 247 -6.23 -20.69 6.90
C LYS A 247 -6.70 -19.74 5.80
N SER A 248 -7.23 -18.56 6.16
CA SER A 248 -7.65 -17.53 5.19
C SER A 248 -6.52 -17.15 4.24
N ILE A 249 -5.30 -16.99 4.77
CA ILE A 249 -4.10 -16.62 4.00
C ILE A 249 -3.47 -17.84 3.34
N ARG A 250 -3.15 -18.90 4.15
CA ARG A 250 -2.35 -20.03 3.69
C ARG A 250 -3.11 -21.04 2.82
N LYS A 251 -4.43 -21.22 3.07
CA LYS A 251 -5.22 -22.27 2.41
C LYS A 251 -6.21 -21.71 1.39
N ILE A 252 -6.77 -20.52 1.66
CA ILE A 252 -7.77 -19.93 0.77
C ILE A 252 -7.08 -19.04 -0.27
N LEU A 253 -6.27 -18.07 0.17
CA LEU A 253 -5.53 -17.22 -0.75
C LEU A 253 -4.30 -17.92 -1.32
N GLU A 254 -3.80 -18.98 -0.67
CA GLU A 254 -2.58 -19.69 -1.02
C GLU A 254 -1.36 -18.74 -1.11
N ALA A 255 -1.36 -17.69 -0.28
CA ALA A 255 -0.30 -16.71 -0.27
C ALA A 255 0.89 -17.21 0.58
N GLU A 256 2.03 -17.38 -0.06
CA GLU A 256 3.26 -17.86 0.54
C GLU A 256 4.32 -16.76 0.62
N ALA A 257 5.35 -16.95 1.47
CA ALA A 257 6.52 -16.07 1.41
C ALA A 257 7.22 -16.22 0.06
N PRO A 258 7.72 -15.13 -0.54
CA PRO A 258 8.49 -15.20 -1.79
C PRO A 258 9.66 -16.18 -1.69
N PRO A 259 10.09 -16.83 -2.79
CA PRO A 259 11.31 -17.62 -2.80
C PRO A 259 12.52 -16.79 -2.37
N ILE A 260 13.48 -17.41 -1.67
CA ILE A 260 14.72 -16.73 -1.31
C ILE A 260 15.56 -16.53 -2.59
N ARG A 261 16.00 -15.30 -2.83
CA ARG A 261 16.87 -14.99 -3.98
C ARG A 261 18.28 -15.47 -3.71
N SER A 262 18.90 -16.08 -4.70
CA SER A 262 20.28 -16.60 -4.61
C SER A 262 21.34 -15.52 -4.43
N ASP A 263 21.03 -14.29 -4.82
CA ASP A 263 21.96 -13.15 -4.76
C ASP A 263 22.19 -12.63 -3.32
N SER A 264 21.37 -13.07 -2.36
CA SER A 264 21.46 -12.66 -0.95
C SER A 264 22.15 -13.68 -0.04
N LEU A 265 22.66 -14.78 -0.58
CA LEU A 265 23.29 -15.84 0.17
C LEU A 265 24.80 -15.84 -0.03
N ASP A 266 25.54 -15.77 1.07
CA ASP A 266 26.90 -16.33 1.15
C ASP A 266 26.84 -17.77 0.66
N ILE A 267 27.54 -18.08 -0.42
CA ILE A 267 27.50 -19.31 -1.24
C ILE A 267 27.85 -20.58 -0.44
N ALA A 268 28.13 -20.48 0.86
CA ALA A 268 28.78 -21.54 1.65
C ALA A 268 27.86 -22.55 2.32
N THR A 269 26.55 -22.37 2.39
CA THR A 269 25.74 -23.22 3.30
C THR A 269 24.51 -23.92 2.74
N HIS A 270 24.05 -23.63 1.51
CA HIS A 270 22.92 -24.36 0.93
C HIS A 270 23.14 -24.68 -0.55
N PRO A 271 22.91 -25.94 -0.98
CA PRO A 271 22.95 -26.27 -2.40
C PRO A 271 21.88 -25.44 -3.11
N ALA A 272 22.29 -24.72 -4.16
CA ALA A 272 21.41 -23.94 -5.01
C ALA A 272 20.30 -24.85 -5.55
N THR A 273 19.14 -24.80 -4.93
CA THR A 273 17.92 -25.22 -5.63
C THR A 273 17.75 -24.22 -6.76
N SER A 274 17.65 -24.73 -7.99
CA SER A 274 17.33 -23.95 -9.20
C SER A 274 16.31 -22.88 -8.83
N PRO A 275 16.42 -21.62 -9.34
CA PRO A 275 15.46 -20.59 -9.00
C PRO A 275 14.08 -21.16 -9.31
N SER A 276 13.31 -21.47 -8.26
CA SER A 276 11.93 -21.89 -8.42
C SER A 276 11.25 -20.71 -9.08
N SER A 277 10.94 -20.87 -10.36
CA SER A 277 10.45 -19.80 -11.20
C SER A 277 9.22 -19.19 -10.51
N LEU A 278 9.29 -17.88 -10.22
CA LEU A 278 8.16 -17.12 -9.75
C LEU A 278 7.00 -17.36 -10.72
N SER A 279 5.92 -17.97 -10.24
CA SER A 279 4.74 -18.14 -11.07
C SER A 279 3.95 -16.84 -11.09
N PRO A 280 3.70 -16.23 -12.25
CA PRO A 280 2.91 -14.99 -12.35
C PRO A 280 1.53 -15.07 -11.72
N LEU A 281 0.92 -16.26 -11.73
CA LEU A 281 -0.44 -16.52 -11.22
C LEU A 281 -0.48 -16.87 -9.71
N LYS A 282 0.68 -17.02 -9.07
CA LYS A 282 0.74 -17.24 -7.61
C LYS A 282 0.73 -15.92 -6.85
N LEU A 283 0.21 -16.00 -5.64
CA LEU A 283 0.21 -14.91 -4.67
C LEU A 283 1.36 -15.08 -3.68
N TYR A 284 2.06 -13.98 -3.39
CA TYR A 284 3.19 -13.96 -2.48
C TYR A 284 2.98 -12.91 -1.40
N HIS A 285 3.16 -13.30 -0.15
CA HIS A 285 2.97 -12.45 1.02
C HIS A 285 4.31 -11.84 1.44
N LEU A 286 4.47 -10.53 1.25
CA LEU A 286 5.74 -9.82 1.42
C LEU A 286 6.26 -9.76 2.87
N LEU A 287 5.40 -9.94 3.86
CA LEU A 287 5.77 -9.87 5.29
C LEU A 287 5.71 -11.23 6.01
N ALA A 288 5.33 -12.32 5.33
CA ALA A 288 5.11 -13.63 5.97
C ALA A 288 6.37 -14.21 6.65
N ARG A 289 7.54 -13.97 6.08
CA ARG A 289 8.83 -14.42 6.66
C ARG A 289 9.18 -13.58 7.88
N LYS A 290 9.05 -12.26 7.79
CA LYS A 290 9.31 -11.32 8.89
C LYS A 290 8.37 -11.51 10.06
N ALA A 291 7.12 -11.92 9.81
CA ALA A 291 6.13 -12.22 10.85
C ALA A 291 6.49 -13.42 11.76
N LYS A 292 7.52 -14.21 11.40
CA LYS A 292 8.07 -15.27 12.27
C LYS A 292 9.10 -14.74 13.27
N THR A 293 9.55 -13.50 13.12
CA THR A 293 10.51 -12.86 14.02
C THR A 293 9.79 -12.38 15.29
N ALA A 294 10.37 -12.63 16.44
CA ALA A 294 9.82 -12.15 17.70
C ALA A 294 9.64 -10.62 17.70
N ASN A 295 8.58 -10.15 18.29
CA ASN A 295 8.22 -8.71 18.40
C ASN A 295 8.01 -8.01 17.05
N PHE A 296 7.69 -8.74 15.99
CA PHE A 296 7.32 -8.18 14.70
C PHE A 296 5.80 -8.25 14.50
N GLY A 297 5.19 -7.12 14.18
CA GLY A 297 3.77 -7.04 13.90
C GLY A 297 3.29 -5.62 13.67
N SER A 298 2.08 -5.49 13.17
CA SER A 298 1.35 -4.23 13.00
C SER A 298 0.39 -3.95 14.16
N TYR A 299 0.09 -4.95 14.97
CA TYR A 299 -0.87 -4.90 16.06
C TYR A 299 -0.29 -5.57 17.32
N LYS A 300 -0.63 -5.06 18.52
CA LYS A 300 -0.19 -5.67 19.78
C LYS A 300 -1.38 -6.04 20.65
N TYR A 301 -1.46 -7.31 21.05
CA TYR A 301 -2.54 -7.84 21.90
C TYR A 301 -1.98 -8.69 23.05
N HIS A 302 -2.38 -8.38 24.27
CA HIS A 302 -1.91 -9.05 25.49
C HIS A 302 -0.38 -9.18 25.60
N GLY A 303 0.34 -8.13 25.16
CA GLY A 303 1.79 -8.10 25.21
C GLY A 303 2.49 -8.68 23.98
N GLU A 304 1.78 -9.39 23.13
CA GLU A 304 2.34 -10.03 21.95
C GLU A 304 2.07 -9.22 20.67
N TRP A 305 3.11 -9.01 19.88
CA TRP A 305 3.01 -8.44 18.56
C TRP A 305 2.50 -9.48 17.56
N GLY A 306 1.62 -9.07 16.67
CA GLY A 306 1.08 -9.88 15.60
C GLY A 306 0.88 -9.08 14.33
N LEU A 307 0.94 -9.76 13.18
CA LEU A 307 0.73 -9.16 11.88
C LEU A 307 -0.70 -9.48 11.42
N LEU A 308 -1.61 -8.52 11.51
CA LEU A 308 -3.00 -8.61 11.04
C LEU A 308 -3.21 -7.87 9.71
N ASP A 309 -2.32 -6.92 9.42
CA ASP A 309 -2.31 -6.15 8.18
C ASP A 309 -1.37 -6.82 7.18
N HIS A 310 -1.80 -6.96 5.93
CA HIS A 310 -1.11 -7.75 4.93
C HIS A 310 -0.82 -6.96 3.65
N LEU A 311 0.31 -7.29 3.03
CA LEU A 311 0.68 -6.92 1.66
C LEU A 311 0.99 -8.20 0.89
N ILE A 312 0.13 -8.54 -0.06
CA ILE A 312 0.21 -9.74 -0.89
C ILE A 312 0.25 -9.28 -2.36
N VAL A 313 1.11 -9.88 -3.14
CA VAL A 313 1.31 -9.49 -4.55
C VAL A 313 1.29 -10.70 -5.47
N SER A 314 0.91 -10.52 -6.74
CA SER A 314 1.11 -11.52 -7.78
C SER A 314 2.60 -11.74 -8.09
N GLY A 315 2.97 -12.91 -8.54
CA GLY A 315 4.36 -13.22 -8.86
C GLY A 315 4.95 -12.35 -9.97
N THR A 316 4.13 -11.79 -10.85
CA THR A 316 4.54 -10.80 -11.84
C THR A 316 5.25 -9.61 -11.21
N LEU A 317 4.76 -9.15 -10.05
CA LEU A 317 5.30 -8.00 -9.32
C LEU A 317 6.61 -8.29 -8.57
N LEU A 318 7.08 -9.53 -8.57
CA LEU A 318 8.38 -9.93 -8.01
C LEU A 318 9.43 -10.19 -9.10
N ASN A 319 9.03 -10.11 -10.37
CA ASN A 319 9.92 -10.30 -11.51
C ASN A 319 10.65 -9.01 -11.85
N THR A 320 11.94 -8.97 -11.57
CA THR A 320 12.82 -7.79 -11.81
C THR A 320 13.10 -7.49 -13.29
N SER A 321 12.68 -8.37 -14.19
CA SER A 321 12.73 -8.09 -15.64
C SER A 321 11.53 -7.27 -16.12
N GLY A 322 10.53 -7.04 -15.28
CA GLY A 322 9.39 -6.18 -15.56
C GLY A 322 9.69 -4.70 -15.30
N ASN A 323 8.81 -3.83 -15.78
CA ASN A 323 8.92 -2.38 -15.57
C ASN A 323 8.34 -1.90 -14.23
N PHE A 324 7.65 -2.78 -13.50
CA PHE A 324 7.07 -2.48 -12.19
C PHE A 324 7.21 -3.71 -11.28
N PHE A 325 8.04 -3.62 -10.26
CA PHE A 325 8.35 -4.75 -9.39
C PHE A 325 8.76 -4.31 -7.98
N THR A 326 8.72 -5.25 -7.05
CA THR A 326 9.16 -5.09 -5.66
C THR A 326 9.95 -6.30 -5.17
N HIS A 327 10.46 -6.20 -3.94
CA HIS A 327 11.18 -7.27 -3.24
C HIS A 327 10.64 -7.41 -1.82
N GLU A 328 10.74 -8.62 -1.24
CA GLU A 328 10.32 -8.91 0.14
C GLU A 328 10.99 -7.96 1.15
N GLU A 329 12.26 -7.61 0.93
CA GLU A 329 13.05 -6.76 1.81
C GLU A 329 12.50 -5.33 1.90
N LYS A 330 11.83 -4.85 0.85
CA LYS A 330 11.23 -3.50 0.79
C LYS A 330 9.96 -3.39 1.65
N ALA A 331 9.28 -4.52 1.95
CA ALA A 331 8.09 -4.49 2.78
C ALA A 331 8.44 -4.32 4.26
N LYS A 332 7.77 -3.39 4.94
CA LYS A 332 8.05 -2.99 6.33
C LYS A 332 6.77 -2.71 7.10
N VAL A 333 6.87 -2.83 8.42
CA VAL A 333 5.94 -2.21 9.37
C VAL A 333 6.53 -0.85 9.77
N CYS A 334 5.71 0.19 9.72
CA CYS A 334 6.14 1.56 10.05
C CYS A 334 6.15 1.74 11.57
N GLN A 335 7.33 1.68 12.18
CA GLN A 335 7.53 1.83 13.63
C GLN A 335 8.16 3.18 13.99
N LEU A 336 7.60 4.28 13.46
CA LEU A 336 8.06 5.62 13.81
C LEU A 336 7.84 5.88 15.32
N PRO A 337 8.79 6.52 16.01
CA PRO A 337 8.73 6.69 17.48
C PRO A 337 7.42 7.31 17.99
N PHE A 338 6.84 8.25 17.23
CA PHE A 338 5.60 8.91 17.64
C PHE A 338 4.35 8.03 17.51
N LEU A 339 4.42 6.91 16.75
CA LEU A 339 3.34 5.93 16.63
C LEU A 339 3.30 4.95 17.82
N LEU A 340 4.28 5.00 18.71
CA LEU A 340 4.48 4.05 19.78
C LEU A 340 4.40 4.75 21.15
N THR A 341 3.85 4.04 22.12
CA THR A 341 3.85 4.43 23.54
C THR A 341 4.31 3.25 24.40
N ASP A 342 4.58 3.51 25.68
CA ASP A 342 4.97 2.44 26.61
C ASP A 342 3.76 1.58 26.98
N ASP A 343 3.91 0.26 26.82
CA ASP A 343 2.95 -0.71 27.31
C ASP A 343 3.16 -0.92 28.83
N LYS A 344 2.39 -0.20 29.63
CA LYS A 344 2.50 -0.22 31.09
C LYS A 344 2.08 -1.56 31.72
N LYS A 345 1.33 -2.39 30.99
CA LYS A 345 0.81 -3.66 31.49
C LYS A 345 1.73 -4.84 31.19
N TYR A 346 2.24 -4.89 29.96
CA TYR A 346 3.01 -6.03 29.48
C TYR A 346 4.47 -5.71 29.18
N GLY A 347 4.85 -4.44 29.32
CA GLY A 347 6.20 -3.96 29.03
C GLY A 347 6.48 -3.72 27.53
N GLY A 348 7.58 -3.01 27.28
CA GLY A 348 7.99 -2.62 25.94
C GLY A 348 7.09 -1.53 25.33
N LYS A 349 6.99 -1.52 24.00
CA LYS A 349 6.18 -0.55 23.26
C LYS A 349 4.87 -1.18 22.75
N GLU A 350 3.83 -0.36 22.64
CA GLU A 350 2.56 -0.69 21.98
C GLU A 350 2.20 0.44 21.01
N PRO A 351 1.32 0.21 20.00
CA PRO A 351 0.80 1.29 19.18
C PRO A 351 0.12 2.35 20.03
N PHE A 352 0.40 3.62 19.74
CA PHE A 352 -0.25 4.74 20.41
C PHE A 352 -1.62 4.96 19.79
N ARG A 353 -2.62 4.30 20.35
CA ARG A 353 -4.00 4.24 19.86
C ARG A 353 -4.82 5.48 20.21
N THR A 354 -5.89 5.69 19.47
CA THR A 354 -6.85 6.77 19.73
C THR A 354 -7.61 6.55 21.03
N TYR A 355 -8.05 5.32 21.27
CA TYR A 355 -8.75 4.92 22.49
C TYR A 355 -8.18 3.63 23.11
N LYS A 356 -8.23 3.56 24.45
CA LYS A 356 -8.02 2.30 25.20
C LYS A 356 -9.31 2.02 25.99
N GLY A 357 -10.17 1.14 25.46
CA GLY A 357 -11.56 1.03 25.86
C GLY A 357 -12.31 2.33 25.56
N MET A 358 -12.98 2.91 26.57
CA MET A 358 -13.69 4.19 26.42
C MET A 358 -12.80 5.42 26.69
N LYS A 359 -11.57 5.20 27.17
CA LYS A 359 -10.66 6.30 27.52
C LYS A 359 -9.91 6.80 26.30
N TYR A 360 -10.10 8.09 25.98
CA TYR A 360 -9.33 8.78 24.92
C TYR A 360 -7.85 8.86 25.29
N GLN A 361 -6.98 8.43 24.41
CA GLN A 361 -5.53 8.50 24.56
C GLN A 361 -4.92 9.60 23.67
N GLY A 362 -5.61 9.99 22.60
CA GLY A 362 -5.15 11.02 21.66
C GLY A 362 -4.01 10.58 20.74
N GLY A 363 -3.83 9.28 20.60
CA GLY A 363 -2.87 8.68 19.66
C GLY A 363 -3.43 8.48 18.25
N PHE A 364 -2.73 7.69 17.46
CA PHE A 364 -2.92 7.55 16.02
C PHE A 364 -3.83 6.39 15.65
N SER A 365 -3.46 5.18 16.02
CA SER A 365 -4.22 3.93 15.78
C SER A 365 -3.68 2.81 16.66
N ASP A 366 -4.49 1.77 16.87
CA ASP A 366 -4.06 0.50 17.48
C ASP A 366 -3.34 -0.42 16.47
N HIS A 367 -3.29 -0.03 15.21
CA HIS A 367 -2.47 -0.65 14.18
C HIS A 367 -1.34 0.26 13.74
N LEU A 368 -0.19 -0.32 13.41
CA LEU A 368 0.90 0.36 12.73
C LEU A 368 0.73 0.20 11.22
N PRO A 369 1.00 1.24 10.43
CA PRO A 369 0.97 1.13 8.99
C PRO A 369 1.99 0.12 8.48
N ILE A 370 1.67 -0.55 7.38
CA ILE A 370 2.60 -1.37 6.62
C ILE A 370 2.82 -0.74 5.24
N TYR A 371 3.99 -0.91 4.66
CA TYR A 371 4.29 -0.39 3.33
C TYR A 371 5.35 -1.21 2.61
N THR A 372 5.40 -1.06 1.29
CA THR A 372 6.49 -1.55 0.44
C THR A 372 6.78 -0.56 -0.67
N ASP A 373 8.02 -0.55 -1.15
CA ASP A 373 8.43 0.22 -2.32
C ASP A 373 8.49 -0.66 -3.55
N PHE A 374 7.85 -0.22 -4.61
CA PHE A 374 8.04 -0.75 -5.96
C PHE A 374 9.01 0.15 -6.72
N GLU A 375 9.77 -0.45 -7.59
CA GLU A 375 10.55 0.23 -8.61
C GLU A 375 9.70 0.31 -9.89
N LEU A 376 9.49 1.54 -10.36
CA LEU A 376 8.79 1.83 -11.60
C LEU A 376 9.83 2.37 -12.59
N VAL A 377 10.09 1.56 -13.61
CA VAL A 377 11.12 1.80 -14.61
C VAL A 377 10.45 2.34 -15.85
N LEU A 378 10.71 3.60 -16.18
CA LEU A 378 10.16 4.20 -17.39
C LEU A 378 10.86 3.68 -18.65
N PRO A 379 10.13 3.47 -19.77
CA PRO A 379 10.67 3.01 -21.02
C PRO A 379 11.61 4.00 -21.69
#